data_a6688f9ebe998f0ba67620b65e6ef378
#
_entry.id   a6688f9ebe998f0ba67620b65e6ef378
#
_cell.length_a   1.000
_cell.length_b   1.000
_cell.length_c   1.000
_cell.angle_alpha   90.00
_cell.angle_beta   90.00
_cell.angle_gamma   90.00
#
_symmetry.space_group_name_H-M   'P 1'
#
loop_
_entity.id
_entity.type
_entity.pdbx_description
1 polymer ?
#
loop_
_entity_poly.entity_id
_entity_poly.type
_entity_poly.pdbx_seq_one_letter_code
_entity_poly.pdbx_strand_id
1 'polypeptide(L)'
;YSLFLVSDDFISKKKESSEMNKYLNNEISKIDKILPNTSDEEFLKQIKNNLILKKKYEFNKDIYQKIEDKKFNNNDFIKIAKNKNNIKKAIINNINDKEIFDEDSVKLIYSLPKESFVLITGNNNKIFLANLKKIISKNLDKNSSKTEEYGVKSNNKIINEINSSYDFSLNSKYKVRTFNDTMERVKNYFR
;
A
#
# COMPACT_ATOMS: atom_id res chain seq x y z
N TYR A 1 9.15 -4.13 13.19
CA TYR A 1 9.13 -5.02 12.01
C TYR A 1 10.41 -4.86 11.21
N SER A 2 10.93 -5.95 10.69
CA SER A 2 12.12 -5.97 9.83
C SER A 2 11.74 -6.53 8.47
N LEU A 3 11.97 -5.75 7.43
CA LEU A 3 11.57 -6.02 6.05
C LEU A 3 12.79 -6.09 5.13
N PHE A 4 12.71 -6.91 4.11
CA PHE A 4 13.57 -6.83 2.94
C PHE A 4 12.77 -6.29 1.76
N LEU A 5 13.32 -5.29 1.08
CA LEU A 5 12.65 -4.50 0.05
C LEU A 5 13.39 -4.60 -1.28
N VAL A 6 12.60 -4.64 -2.35
CA VAL A 6 13.06 -4.42 -3.73
C VAL A 6 12.21 -3.29 -4.31
N SER A 7 12.82 -2.19 -4.73
CA SER A 7 12.08 -1.07 -5.31
C SER A 7 11.76 -1.32 -6.79
N ASP A 8 10.67 -0.74 -7.26
CA ASP A 8 10.27 -0.79 -8.67
C ASP A 8 11.24 -0.06 -9.60
N ASP A 9 11.97 0.94 -9.10
CA ASP A 9 13.05 1.60 -9.84
C ASP A 9 14.13 0.59 -10.24
N PHE A 10 14.42 -0.37 -9.36
CA PHE A 10 15.38 -1.43 -9.66
C PHE A 10 14.81 -2.42 -10.68
N ILE A 11 13.54 -2.77 -10.52
CA ILE A 11 12.83 -3.63 -11.47
C ILE A 11 12.80 -2.99 -12.85
N SER A 12 12.55 -1.66 -12.93
CA SER A 12 12.50 -0.93 -14.21
C SER A 12 13.87 -0.78 -14.88
N LYS A 13 14.92 -0.40 -14.14
CA LYS A 13 16.28 -0.21 -14.68
C LYS A 13 16.86 -1.44 -15.35
N LYS A 14 16.39 -2.60 -15.01
CA LYS A 14 16.94 -3.85 -15.54
C LYS A 14 16.23 -4.37 -16.77
N LYS A 15 14.98 -3.97 -17.03
CA LYS A 15 14.29 -4.21 -18.30
C LYS A 15 14.62 -3.17 -19.38
N GLU A 16 15.37 -2.13 -19.05
CA GLU A 16 15.99 -1.22 -20.04
C GLU A 16 17.08 -1.91 -20.89
N SER A 17 17.46 -3.13 -20.57
CA SER A 17 18.26 -3.97 -21.44
C SER A 17 17.45 -4.46 -22.66
N SER A 18 18.10 -4.78 -23.72
CA SER A 18 17.68 -5.18 -25.07
C SER A 18 16.21 -5.58 -25.35
N GLU A 19 15.54 -6.30 -24.43
CA GLU A 19 14.13 -6.71 -24.60
C GLU A 19 13.12 -5.57 -24.48
N MET A 20 13.33 -4.64 -23.55
CA MET A 20 12.46 -3.48 -23.40
C MET A 20 12.65 -2.52 -24.58
N ASN A 21 13.88 -2.29 -25.01
CA ASN A 21 14.15 -1.47 -26.18
C ASN A 21 13.57 -2.11 -27.44
N LYS A 22 13.66 -3.43 -27.59
CA LYS A 22 13.04 -4.16 -28.70
C LYS A 22 11.52 -4.07 -28.67
N TYR A 23 10.90 -4.21 -27.50
CA TYR A 23 9.45 -4.03 -27.34
C TYR A 23 9.03 -2.59 -27.65
N LEU A 24 9.72 -1.60 -27.08
CA LEU A 24 9.42 -0.19 -27.30
C LEU A 24 9.56 0.18 -28.78
N ASN A 25 10.62 -0.25 -29.45
CA ASN A 25 10.82 0.00 -30.88
C ASN A 25 9.73 -0.66 -31.74
N ASN A 26 9.28 -1.86 -31.36
CA ASN A 26 8.18 -2.54 -32.05
C ASN A 26 6.84 -1.82 -31.88
N GLU A 27 6.53 -1.36 -30.66
CA GLU A 27 5.29 -0.59 -30.41
C GLU A 27 5.33 0.80 -31.06
N ILE A 28 6.48 1.49 -31.01
CA ILE A 28 6.68 2.76 -31.70
C ILE A 28 6.51 2.58 -33.21
N SER A 29 7.09 1.54 -33.83
CA SER A 29 6.94 1.27 -35.26
C SER A 29 5.49 0.98 -35.69
N LYS A 30 4.65 0.46 -34.81
CA LYS A 30 3.21 0.32 -35.07
C LYS A 30 2.50 1.68 -35.08
N ILE A 31 2.90 2.60 -34.21
CA ILE A 31 2.35 3.94 -34.09
C ILE A 31 2.76 4.76 -35.32
N ASP A 32 4.00 4.67 -35.76
CA ASP A 32 4.50 5.33 -36.96
C ASP A 32 3.72 4.94 -38.24
N LYS A 33 3.17 3.73 -38.28
CA LYS A 33 2.30 3.28 -39.37
C LYS A 33 0.89 3.89 -39.32
N ILE A 34 0.43 4.33 -38.18
CA ILE A 34 -0.92 4.87 -37.96
C ILE A 34 -0.93 6.40 -38.05
N LEU A 35 0.17 7.05 -37.66
CA LEU A 35 0.30 8.51 -37.63
C LEU A 35 1.48 8.92 -38.52
N PRO A 36 1.22 9.45 -39.73
CA PRO A 36 2.28 9.78 -40.70
C PRO A 36 3.17 10.98 -40.32
N ASN A 37 3.02 11.56 -39.14
CA ASN A 37 3.80 12.73 -38.71
C ASN A 37 4.34 12.60 -37.27
N THR A 38 4.95 11.47 -36.95
CA THR A 38 5.54 11.20 -35.60
C THR A 38 6.97 11.73 -35.46
N SER A 39 7.31 12.85 -36.04
CA SER A 39 8.61 13.52 -35.84
C SER A 39 8.67 14.41 -34.61
N ASP A 40 7.62 14.43 -33.79
CA ASP A 40 7.58 15.15 -32.52
C ASP A 40 8.26 14.30 -31.43
N GLU A 41 9.50 14.68 -31.06
CA GLU A 41 10.29 13.99 -30.01
C GLU A 41 9.58 13.98 -28.65
N GLU A 42 8.83 15.03 -28.36
CA GLU A 42 8.11 15.12 -27.08
C GLU A 42 6.94 14.13 -27.03
N PHE A 43 6.22 13.98 -28.11
CA PHE A 43 5.15 12.98 -28.24
C PHE A 43 5.68 11.55 -28.13
N LEU A 44 6.79 11.24 -28.81
CA LEU A 44 7.46 9.94 -28.71
C LEU A 44 7.94 9.66 -27.29
N LYS A 45 8.47 10.67 -26.58
CA LYS A 45 8.88 10.56 -25.19
C LYS A 45 7.69 10.27 -24.26
N GLN A 46 6.54 10.93 -24.48
CA GLN A 46 5.31 10.66 -23.69
C GLN A 46 4.81 9.23 -23.94
N ILE A 47 4.74 8.78 -25.18
CA ILE A 47 4.34 7.41 -25.52
C ILE A 47 5.28 6.40 -24.84
N LYS A 48 6.59 6.61 -24.95
CA LYS A 48 7.60 5.75 -24.33
C LYS A 48 7.39 5.65 -22.82
N ASN A 49 7.16 6.77 -22.15
CA ASN A 49 6.90 6.81 -20.72
C ASN A 49 5.61 6.05 -20.36
N ASN A 50 4.53 6.24 -21.14
CA ASN A 50 3.27 5.54 -20.91
C ASN A 50 3.40 4.02 -21.10
N LEU A 51 4.17 3.58 -22.11
CA LEU A 51 4.45 2.16 -22.32
C LEU A 51 5.27 1.56 -21.17
N ILE A 52 6.24 2.29 -20.65
CA ILE A 52 7.02 1.89 -19.49
C ILE A 52 6.10 1.76 -18.27
N LEU A 53 5.25 2.74 -18.00
CA LEU A 53 4.27 2.69 -16.90
C LEU A 53 3.31 1.51 -17.02
N LYS A 54 2.79 1.26 -18.24
CA LYS A 54 1.93 0.10 -18.51
C LYS A 54 2.64 -1.21 -18.19
N LYS A 55 3.90 -1.36 -18.63
CA LYS A 55 4.69 -2.58 -18.33
C LYS A 55 5.01 -2.74 -16.84
N LYS A 56 5.28 -1.65 -16.13
CA LYS A 56 5.45 -1.68 -14.67
C LYS A 56 4.17 -2.15 -14.00
N TYR A 57 3.03 -1.62 -14.42
CA TYR A 57 1.73 -1.99 -13.87
C TYR A 57 1.43 -3.48 -14.10
N GLU A 58 1.57 -3.98 -15.33
CA GLU A 58 1.37 -5.38 -15.67
C GLU A 58 2.27 -6.31 -14.82
N PHE A 59 3.54 -5.95 -14.68
CA PHE A 59 4.49 -6.69 -13.86
C PHE A 59 4.10 -6.74 -12.37
N ASN A 60 3.72 -5.59 -11.81
CA ASN A 60 3.28 -5.52 -10.41
C ASN A 60 1.98 -6.30 -10.20
N LYS A 61 1.05 -6.25 -11.15
CA LYS A 61 -0.19 -7.02 -11.13
C LYS A 61 0.07 -8.52 -11.11
N ASP A 62 1.00 -9.01 -11.93
CA ASP A 62 1.39 -10.43 -11.97
C ASP A 62 2.00 -10.88 -10.63
N ILE A 63 2.84 -10.04 -10.02
CA ILE A 63 3.41 -10.33 -8.68
C ILE A 63 2.30 -10.37 -7.63
N TYR A 64 1.41 -9.39 -7.65
CA TYR A 64 0.30 -9.30 -6.71
C TYR A 64 -0.59 -10.55 -6.78
N GLN A 65 -0.97 -10.98 -7.97
CA GLN A 65 -1.75 -12.19 -8.17
C GLN A 65 -1.04 -13.45 -7.64
N LYS A 66 0.26 -13.57 -7.88
CA LYS A 66 1.04 -14.70 -7.35
C LYS A 66 1.11 -14.69 -5.82
N ILE A 67 1.16 -13.52 -5.20
CA ILE A 67 1.14 -13.38 -3.74
C ILE A 67 -0.24 -13.79 -3.20
N GLU A 68 -1.33 -13.30 -3.78
CA GLU A 68 -2.70 -13.67 -3.39
C GLU A 68 -2.96 -15.16 -3.54
N ASP A 69 -2.54 -15.76 -4.65
CA ASP A 69 -2.62 -17.19 -4.91
C ASP A 69 -1.69 -18.04 -4.02
N LYS A 70 -0.89 -17.42 -3.14
CA LYS A 70 0.13 -18.08 -2.31
C LYS A 70 1.18 -18.86 -3.12
N LYS A 71 1.36 -18.51 -4.39
CA LYS A 71 2.35 -19.13 -5.30
C LYS A 71 3.70 -18.39 -5.28
N PHE A 72 3.76 -17.22 -4.67
CA PHE A 72 4.99 -16.41 -4.58
C PHE A 72 5.87 -16.90 -3.44
N ASN A 73 7.14 -17.14 -3.73
CA ASN A 73 8.08 -17.70 -2.76
C ASN A 73 9.41 -16.92 -2.69
N ASN A 74 10.29 -17.29 -1.76
CA ASN A 74 11.55 -16.61 -1.55
C ASN A 74 12.49 -16.69 -2.77
N ASN A 75 12.43 -17.77 -3.56
CA ASN A 75 13.22 -17.88 -4.79
C ASN A 75 12.76 -16.87 -5.84
N ASP A 76 11.44 -16.61 -5.94
CA ASP A 76 10.90 -15.61 -6.83
C ASP A 76 11.32 -14.21 -6.40
N PHE A 77 11.30 -13.94 -5.08
CA PHE A 77 11.78 -12.69 -4.50
C PHE A 77 13.25 -12.42 -4.85
N ILE A 78 14.11 -13.42 -4.66
CA ILE A 78 15.54 -13.33 -4.99
C ILE A 78 15.75 -13.17 -6.50
N LYS A 79 14.98 -13.88 -7.34
CA LYS A 79 15.03 -13.73 -8.80
C LYS A 79 14.68 -12.33 -9.24
N ILE A 80 13.67 -11.72 -8.64
CA ILE A 80 13.27 -10.33 -8.94
C ILE A 80 14.37 -9.37 -8.50
N ALA A 81 14.91 -9.55 -7.30
CA ALA A 81 16.01 -8.74 -6.79
C ALA A 81 17.30 -8.92 -7.62
N LYS A 82 17.46 -10.08 -8.26
CA LYS A 82 18.61 -10.53 -9.09
C LYS A 82 19.96 -10.57 -8.36
N ASN A 83 20.14 -9.74 -7.34
CA ASN A 83 21.34 -9.72 -6.52
C ASN A 83 20.96 -9.42 -5.07
N LYS A 84 21.58 -10.09 -4.10
CA LYS A 84 21.32 -9.84 -2.67
C LYS A 84 21.59 -8.38 -2.28
N ASN A 85 22.52 -7.72 -2.96
CA ASN A 85 22.86 -6.30 -2.72
C ASN A 85 21.72 -5.32 -3.08
N ASN A 86 20.74 -5.77 -3.85
CA ASN A 86 19.58 -4.97 -4.22
C ASN A 86 18.43 -5.06 -3.20
N ILE A 87 18.57 -5.97 -2.24
CA ILE A 87 17.62 -6.14 -1.16
C ILE A 87 18.05 -5.22 -0.02
N LYS A 88 17.22 -4.21 0.25
CA LYS A 88 17.43 -3.30 1.37
C LYS A 88 16.68 -3.80 2.59
N LYS A 89 17.29 -3.63 3.76
CA LYS A 89 16.63 -3.90 5.03
C LYS A 89 15.99 -2.60 5.53
N ALA A 90 14.72 -2.66 5.90
CA ALA A 90 14.01 -1.59 6.57
C ALA A 90 13.44 -2.07 7.90
N ILE A 91 13.32 -1.17 8.85
CA ILE A 91 12.73 -1.43 10.16
C ILE A 91 11.61 -0.41 10.34
N ILE A 92 10.43 -0.89 10.69
CA ILE A 92 9.29 -0.04 11.06
C ILE A 92 9.17 -0.11 12.58
N ASN A 93 9.30 1.02 13.24
CA ASN A 93 9.36 1.12 14.69
C ASN A 93 7.98 1.10 15.35
N ASN A 94 6.98 1.67 14.70
CA ASN A 94 5.60 1.73 15.19
C ASN A 94 4.61 1.87 14.03
N ILE A 95 3.32 1.73 14.31
CA ILE A 95 2.24 1.82 13.30
C ILE A 95 2.08 3.20 12.66
N ASN A 96 2.59 4.24 13.30
CA ASN A 96 2.55 5.61 12.80
C ASN A 96 3.88 6.04 12.13
N ASP A 97 4.78 5.09 11.91
CA ASP A 97 6.07 5.34 11.26
C ASP A 97 5.84 5.60 9.76
N LYS A 98 6.02 6.85 9.33
CA LYS A 98 5.80 7.32 7.96
C LYS A 98 7.10 7.72 7.26
N GLU A 99 8.25 7.26 7.74
CA GLU A 99 9.53 7.67 7.14
C GLU A 99 9.72 7.13 5.73
N ILE A 100 9.37 5.87 5.50
CA ILE A 100 9.62 5.17 4.23
C ILE A 100 8.32 4.88 3.47
N PHE A 101 7.26 4.50 4.18
CA PHE A 101 6.01 4.02 3.62
C PHE A 101 4.84 4.93 3.97
N ASP A 102 3.81 4.90 3.14
CA ASP A 102 2.55 5.55 3.45
C ASP A 102 1.83 4.85 4.63
N GLU A 103 0.85 5.54 5.20
CA GLU A 103 0.12 5.08 6.39
C GLU A 103 -0.61 3.76 6.16
N ASP A 104 -1.22 3.60 5.00
CA ASP A 104 -2.00 2.40 4.68
C ASP A 104 -1.08 1.20 4.45
N SER A 105 0.07 1.40 3.84
CA SER A 105 1.11 0.38 3.70
C SER A 105 1.65 -0.06 5.06
N VAL A 106 1.88 0.87 5.99
CA VAL A 106 2.31 0.52 7.35
C VAL A 106 1.24 -0.29 8.09
N LYS A 107 -0.02 0.12 8.03
CA LYS A 107 -1.14 -0.63 8.62
C LYS A 107 -1.25 -2.04 8.03
N LEU A 108 -1.11 -2.15 6.71
CA LEU A 108 -1.10 -3.44 6.02
C LEU A 108 0.03 -4.35 6.52
N ILE A 109 1.26 -3.83 6.64
CA ILE A 109 2.40 -4.59 7.16
C ILE A 109 2.13 -5.11 8.59
N TYR A 110 1.49 -4.29 9.44
CA TYR A 110 1.15 -4.68 10.81
C TYR A 110 0.08 -5.78 10.88
N SER A 111 -0.73 -5.96 9.83
CA SER A 111 -1.74 -7.02 9.74
C SER A 111 -1.19 -8.35 9.21
N LEU A 112 0.02 -8.35 8.63
CA LEU A 112 0.57 -9.52 7.97
C LEU A 112 1.29 -10.47 8.96
N PRO A 113 1.21 -11.78 8.74
CA PRO A 113 2.01 -12.75 9.47
C PRO A 113 3.49 -12.68 9.05
N LYS A 114 4.36 -13.21 9.90
CA LYS A 114 5.79 -13.36 9.59
C LYS A 114 6.01 -14.16 8.29
N GLU A 115 7.03 -13.80 7.55
CA GLU A 115 7.42 -14.40 6.26
C GLU A 115 6.47 -14.13 5.09
N SER A 116 5.54 -13.21 5.25
CA SER A 116 4.66 -12.76 4.17
C SER A 116 5.40 -11.89 3.17
N PHE A 117 4.94 -11.99 1.91
CA PHE A 117 5.29 -11.08 0.84
C PHE A 117 4.16 -10.11 0.59
N VAL A 118 4.48 -8.87 0.27
CA VAL A 118 3.48 -7.84 0.00
C VAL A 118 4.06 -6.78 -0.95
N LEU A 119 3.19 -6.21 -1.79
CA LEU A 119 3.47 -4.98 -2.53
C LEU A 119 2.94 -3.80 -1.73
N ILE A 120 3.79 -2.84 -1.46
CA ILE A 120 3.49 -1.65 -0.66
C ILE A 120 3.97 -0.38 -1.34
N THR A 121 3.34 0.72 -1.02
CA THR A 121 3.67 2.04 -1.56
C THR A 121 4.53 2.82 -0.57
N GLY A 122 5.57 3.47 -1.07
CA GLY A 122 6.37 4.41 -0.30
C GLY A 122 5.90 5.85 -0.49
N ASN A 123 6.40 6.74 0.35
CA ASN A 123 6.04 8.17 0.36
C ASN A 123 6.23 8.89 -0.99
N ASN A 124 7.07 8.37 -1.88
CA ASN A 124 7.35 8.95 -3.20
C ASN A 124 6.57 8.24 -4.33
N ASN A 125 5.45 7.61 -4.03
CA ASN A 125 4.66 6.78 -4.97
C ASN A 125 5.46 5.62 -5.59
N LYS A 126 6.56 5.22 -4.97
CA LYS A 126 7.33 4.06 -5.38
C LYS A 126 6.70 2.79 -4.82
N ILE A 127 6.61 1.78 -5.64
CA ILE A 127 6.12 0.47 -5.21
C ILE A 127 7.31 -0.38 -4.75
N PHE A 128 7.15 -0.99 -3.60
CA PHE A 128 8.14 -1.90 -3.02
C PHE A 128 7.54 -3.30 -2.89
N LEU A 129 8.31 -4.28 -3.31
CA LEU A 129 8.05 -5.67 -2.98
C LEU A 129 8.76 -5.97 -1.66
N ALA A 130 7.99 -6.22 -0.61
CA ALA A 130 8.49 -6.43 0.74
C ALA A 130 8.34 -7.89 1.19
N ASN A 131 9.28 -8.35 1.99
CA ASN A 131 9.21 -9.60 2.71
C ASN A 131 9.34 -9.32 4.20
N LEU A 132 8.29 -9.61 4.97
CA LEU A 132 8.28 -9.44 6.42
C LEU A 132 9.06 -10.56 7.12
N LYS A 133 10.30 -10.28 7.49
CA LYS A 133 11.21 -11.30 8.08
C LYS A 133 11.04 -11.49 9.57
N LYS A 134 10.79 -10.43 10.32
CA LYS A 134 10.77 -10.51 11.78
C LYS A 134 9.78 -9.50 12.38
N ILE A 135 8.99 -10.00 13.28
CA ILE A 135 8.16 -9.19 14.18
C ILE A 135 8.89 -9.14 15.52
N ILE A 136 9.24 -7.94 15.97
CA ILE A 136 9.92 -7.72 17.24
C ILE A 136 8.90 -7.16 18.21
N SER A 137 8.47 -7.99 19.16
CA SER A 137 7.64 -7.54 20.27
C SER A 137 8.54 -7.12 21.44
N LYS A 138 8.27 -5.95 22.00
CA LYS A 138 8.86 -5.53 23.27
C LYS A 138 7.84 -5.81 24.36
N ASN A 139 8.27 -6.47 25.43
CA ASN A 139 7.45 -6.55 26.63
C ASN A 139 7.26 -5.15 27.19
N LEU A 140 6.01 -4.76 27.38
CA LEU A 140 5.68 -3.53 28.09
C LEU A 140 5.88 -3.78 29.57
N ASP A 141 6.62 -2.88 30.21
CA ASP A 141 6.70 -2.86 31.67
C ASP A 141 5.30 -2.51 32.22
N LYS A 142 4.74 -3.38 33.09
CA LYS A 142 3.38 -3.23 33.60
C LYS A 142 3.13 -1.88 34.30
N ASN A 143 4.20 -1.26 34.79
CA ASN A 143 4.16 0.02 35.50
C ASN A 143 4.55 1.22 34.65
N SER A 144 4.67 1.04 33.33
CA SER A 144 5.00 2.18 32.47
C SER A 144 3.76 3.03 32.16
N SER A 145 3.92 4.34 32.11
CA SER A 145 2.87 5.29 31.68
C SER A 145 2.25 4.92 30.32
N LYS A 146 3.04 4.26 29.45
CA LYS A 146 2.57 3.73 28.16
C LYS A 146 1.57 2.59 28.30
N THR A 147 1.74 1.72 29.32
CA THR A 147 0.79 0.62 29.58
C THR A 147 -0.56 1.20 29.99
N GLU A 148 -0.56 2.23 30.80
CA GLU A 148 -1.77 2.94 31.22
C GLU A 148 -2.44 3.66 30.01
N GLU A 149 -1.67 4.35 29.19
CA GLU A 149 -2.15 4.99 27.96
C GLU A 149 -2.79 3.98 26.98
N TYR A 150 -2.14 2.84 26.77
CA TYR A 150 -2.70 1.78 25.91
C TYR A 150 -3.95 1.14 26.53
N GLY A 151 -3.99 1.00 27.85
CA GLY A 151 -5.17 0.53 28.58
C GLY A 151 -6.37 1.45 28.34
N VAL A 152 -6.17 2.76 28.49
CA VAL A 152 -7.22 3.77 28.23
C VAL A 152 -7.68 3.74 26.77
N LYS A 153 -6.73 3.70 25.81
CA LYS A 153 -7.07 3.62 24.38
C LYS A 153 -7.84 2.34 24.03
N SER A 154 -7.45 1.21 24.60
CA SER A 154 -8.13 -0.08 24.40
C SER A 154 -9.55 -0.04 24.96
N ASN A 155 -9.73 0.47 26.17
CA ASN A 155 -11.05 0.61 26.80
C ASN A 155 -11.96 1.54 25.98
N ASN A 156 -11.45 2.69 25.54
CA ASN A 156 -12.22 3.61 24.71
C ASN A 156 -12.64 2.97 23.38
N LYS A 157 -11.75 2.19 22.77
CA LYS A 157 -12.09 1.45 21.54
C LYS A 157 -13.22 0.45 21.78
N ILE A 158 -13.14 -0.34 22.85
CA ILE A 158 -14.18 -1.33 23.22
C ILE A 158 -15.51 -0.61 23.50
N ILE A 159 -15.50 0.50 24.25
CA ILE A 159 -16.70 1.30 24.52
C ILE A 159 -17.33 1.80 23.21
N ASN A 160 -16.53 2.33 22.29
CA ASN A 160 -17.03 2.81 21.00
C ASN A 160 -17.60 1.66 20.14
N GLU A 161 -16.97 0.50 20.14
CA GLU A 161 -17.48 -0.69 19.43
C GLU A 161 -18.81 -1.18 20.03
N ILE A 162 -18.94 -1.19 21.34
CA ILE A 162 -20.18 -1.54 22.05
C ILE A 162 -21.29 -0.53 21.69
N ASN A 163 -20.99 0.78 21.78
CA ASN A 163 -21.97 1.83 21.46
C ASN A 163 -22.42 1.74 20.00
N SER A 164 -21.48 1.55 19.07
CA SER A 164 -21.80 1.38 17.64
C SER A 164 -22.66 0.16 17.38
N SER A 165 -22.38 -0.95 18.05
CA SER A 165 -23.16 -2.19 17.95
C SER A 165 -24.57 -2.01 18.52
N TYR A 166 -24.68 -1.28 19.63
CA TYR A 166 -25.95 -0.95 20.25
C TYR A 166 -26.79 -0.03 19.35
N ASP A 167 -26.18 1.04 18.81
CA ASP A 167 -26.84 1.96 17.89
C ASP A 167 -27.31 1.22 16.63
N PHE A 168 -26.48 0.34 16.07
CA PHE A 168 -26.87 -0.50 14.95
C PHE A 168 -28.09 -1.39 15.30
N SER A 169 -28.07 -2.02 16.46
CA SER A 169 -29.19 -2.85 16.95
C SER A 169 -30.47 -2.04 17.13
N LEU A 170 -30.37 -0.84 17.70
CA LEU A 170 -31.51 0.08 17.84
C LEU A 170 -32.07 0.51 16.49
N ASN A 171 -31.20 0.96 15.57
CA ASN A 171 -31.61 1.41 14.24
C ASN A 171 -32.22 0.28 13.39
N SER A 172 -31.83 -0.98 13.64
CA SER A 172 -32.43 -2.14 12.97
C SER A 172 -33.82 -2.50 13.49
N LYS A 173 -34.07 -2.24 14.78
CA LYS A 173 -35.34 -2.57 15.46
C LYS A 173 -36.36 -1.45 15.42
N TYR A 174 -35.90 -0.19 15.46
CA TYR A 174 -36.78 0.98 15.59
C TYR A 174 -36.56 1.94 14.43
N LYS A 175 -37.68 2.43 13.83
CA LYS A 175 -37.62 3.54 12.89
C LYS A 175 -37.48 4.85 13.66
N VAL A 176 -36.30 5.43 13.64
CA VAL A 176 -36.07 6.77 14.20
C VAL A 176 -36.60 7.80 13.20
N ARG A 177 -37.54 8.64 13.64
CA ARG A 177 -38.00 9.84 12.89
C ARG A 177 -37.48 11.08 13.58
N THR A 178 -36.62 11.80 12.90
CA THR A 178 -36.17 13.13 13.33
C THR A 178 -37.06 14.22 12.71
N PHE A 179 -37.62 15.04 13.54
CA PHE A 179 -38.40 16.23 13.10
C PHE A 179 -37.45 17.42 13.08
N ASN A 180 -36.95 17.77 11.90
CA ASN A 180 -35.98 18.85 11.73
C ASN A 180 -36.43 20.18 12.27
N ASP A 181 -37.71 20.54 12.08
CA ASP A 181 -38.29 21.79 12.58
C ASP A 181 -38.27 21.88 14.12
N THR A 182 -38.47 20.74 14.79
CA THR A 182 -38.39 20.66 16.25
C THR A 182 -36.93 20.75 16.72
N MET A 183 -36.01 20.13 16.01
CA MET A 183 -34.58 20.22 16.32
C MET A 183 -34.04 21.65 16.15
N GLU A 184 -34.49 22.38 15.14
CA GLU A 184 -34.12 23.79 14.95
C GLU A 184 -34.68 24.68 16.05
N ARG A 185 -35.93 24.47 16.47
CA ARG A 185 -36.51 25.19 17.60
C ARG A 185 -35.73 24.97 18.90
N VAL A 186 -35.36 23.72 19.18
CA VAL A 186 -34.53 23.37 20.37
C VAL A 186 -33.16 24.04 20.28
N LYS A 187 -32.48 23.99 19.14
CA LYS A 187 -31.19 24.68 18.95
C LYS A 187 -31.27 26.18 19.15
N ASN A 188 -32.37 26.79 18.70
CA ASN A 188 -32.56 28.24 18.84
C ASN A 188 -32.97 28.65 20.27
N TYR A 189 -33.45 27.71 21.08
CA TYR A 189 -33.79 27.97 22.47
C TYR A 189 -32.57 27.99 23.40
N PHE A 190 -31.47 27.34 23.01
CA PHE A 190 -30.21 27.27 23.75
C PHE A 190 -29.11 28.16 23.17
N ARG A 191 -29.42 29.05 22.24
CA ARG A 191 -28.57 30.13 21.75
C ARG A 191 -28.93 31.45 22.41
#